data_67fef149f4cd4f476dbcce0a49ca8a08
#
_entry.id   67fef149f4cd4f476dbcce0a49ca8a08
#
_cell.length_a   1.000
_cell.length_b   1.000
_cell.length_c   1.000
_cell.angle_alpha   90.00
_cell.angle_beta   90.00
_cell.angle_gamma   90.00
#
_symmetry.space_group_name_H-M   'P 1'
#
loop_
_entity.id
_entity.type
_entity.pdbx_description
1 polymer ?
#
loop_
_entity_poly.entity_id
_entity_poly.type
_entity_poly.pdbx_seq_one_letter_code
_entity_poly.pdbx_strand_id
1 'polypeptide(L)'
;MLRNTAFNGNYTVNFLGGKEFNVSKKKQNKTVGFDAKVTFAGGKRYIPINLDASIASGNSVYYYDQAYNNKLKDYFRLDFKISFKSNGKKVTHEVFIDLQNILNRKNIFRKEYDSRKQEITTSYQFGIFPTAMYRVLF
;
A
#
# COMPACT_ATOMS: atom_id res chain seq x y z
N MET A 1 -14.91 26.64 12.41
CA MET A 1 -15.57 25.33 12.23
C MET A 1 -14.50 24.30 11.89
N LEU A 2 -14.35 23.22 12.68
CA LEU A 2 -13.37 22.17 12.39
C LEU A 2 -13.90 21.31 11.23
N ARG A 3 -13.10 21.17 10.17
CA ARG A 3 -13.42 20.32 9.02
C ARG A 3 -12.46 19.13 8.97
N ASN A 4 -12.97 18.00 8.50
CA ASN A 4 -12.14 16.83 8.20
C ASN A 4 -11.19 17.15 7.03
N THR A 5 -10.06 16.46 6.99
CA THR A 5 -9.11 16.49 5.87
C THR A 5 -9.15 15.17 5.09
N ALA A 6 -8.58 15.15 3.89
CA ALA A 6 -8.47 13.95 3.06
C ALA A 6 -7.81 12.77 3.81
N PHE A 7 -6.88 13.04 4.73
CA PHE A 7 -6.08 12.04 5.45
C PHE A 7 -6.71 11.58 6.76
N ASN A 8 -7.84 12.15 7.16
CA ASN A 8 -8.54 11.71 8.37
C ASN A 8 -9.28 10.39 8.14
N GLY A 9 -8.53 9.29 8.09
CA GLY A 9 -9.05 7.92 8.02
C GLY A 9 -9.54 7.39 9.37
N ASN A 10 -9.30 8.12 10.47
CA ASN A 10 -9.59 7.83 11.88
C ASN A 10 -8.61 6.86 12.54
N TYR A 11 -8.11 5.84 11.87
CA TYR A 11 -7.22 4.85 12.45
C TYR A 11 -6.26 4.27 11.39
N THR A 12 -5.11 3.83 11.88
CA THR A 12 -4.17 3.01 11.15
C THR A 12 -3.57 2.01 12.11
N VAL A 13 -3.64 0.73 11.76
CA VAL A 13 -3.08 -0.37 12.53
C VAL A 13 -2.10 -1.11 11.65
N ASN A 14 -0.88 -1.34 12.18
CA ASN A 14 0.15 -2.12 11.53
C ASN A 14 0.59 -3.25 12.46
N PHE A 15 0.57 -4.47 11.94
CA PHE A 15 1.20 -5.62 12.59
C PHE A 15 2.37 -6.06 11.72
N LEU A 16 3.53 -6.22 12.36
CA LEU A 16 4.74 -6.72 11.74
C LEU A 16 5.26 -7.87 12.58
N GLY A 17 5.54 -8.99 11.95
CA GLY A 17 6.14 -10.14 12.60
C GLY A 17 7.02 -10.90 11.64
N GLY A 18 8.09 -11.49 12.16
CA GLY A 18 9.01 -12.26 11.36
C GLY A 18 9.80 -13.24 12.19
N LYS A 19 10.44 -14.17 11.51
CA LYS A 19 11.33 -15.15 12.11
C LYS A 19 12.51 -15.45 11.20
N GLU A 20 13.70 -15.46 11.79
CA GLU A 20 14.93 -15.89 11.13
C GLU A 20 15.30 -17.31 11.56
N PHE A 21 15.76 -18.09 10.60
CA PHE A 21 16.24 -19.45 10.82
C PHE A 21 17.70 -19.53 10.39
N ASN A 22 18.54 -20.09 11.28
CA ASN A 22 19.92 -20.39 10.94
C ASN A 22 19.95 -21.68 10.10
N VAL A 23 20.41 -21.57 8.87
CA VAL A 23 20.49 -22.69 7.91
C VAL A 23 21.93 -23.16 7.68
N SER A 24 22.87 -22.68 8.45
CA SER A 24 24.29 -23.00 8.32
C SER A 24 24.64 -24.32 9.01
N LYS A 25 25.27 -25.23 8.28
CA LYS A 25 25.82 -26.49 8.84
C LYS A 25 27.28 -26.37 9.33
N LYS A 26 27.98 -25.26 9.07
CA LYS A 26 29.39 -25.00 9.45
C LYS A 26 29.64 -23.50 9.62
N LYS A 27 30.85 -23.11 10.05
CA LYS A 27 31.34 -21.74 10.38
C LYS A 27 30.85 -20.50 9.59
N GLN A 28 30.03 -20.65 8.56
CA GLN A 28 29.39 -19.54 7.84
C GLN A 28 27.97 -19.35 8.39
N ASN A 29 27.71 -18.23 9.03
CA ASN A 29 26.38 -17.90 9.51
C ASN A 29 25.48 -17.51 8.33
N LYS A 30 24.65 -18.46 7.89
CA LYS A 30 23.61 -18.22 6.86
C LYS A 30 22.26 -18.24 7.53
N THR A 31 21.45 -17.24 7.27
CA THR A 31 20.10 -17.15 7.80
C THR A 31 19.08 -16.97 6.67
N VAL A 32 17.92 -17.56 6.86
CA VAL A 32 16.73 -17.31 6.04
C VAL A 32 15.69 -16.66 6.93
N GLY A 33 15.18 -15.51 6.53
CA GLY A 33 14.16 -14.79 7.24
C GLY A 33 12.84 -14.79 6.48
N PHE A 34 11.76 -14.85 7.24
CA PHE A 34 10.39 -14.68 6.75
C PHE A 34 9.74 -13.58 7.57
N ASP A 35 9.23 -12.56 6.91
CA ASP A 35 8.53 -11.45 7.54
C ASP A 35 7.14 -11.30 6.92
N ALA A 36 6.16 -10.99 7.75
CA ALA A 36 4.81 -10.64 7.31
C ALA A 36 4.39 -9.31 7.91
N LYS A 37 3.73 -8.48 7.13
CA LYS A 37 3.19 -7.20 7.56
C LYS A 37 1.74 -7.09 7.15
N VAL A 38 0.89 -6.79 8.12
CA VAL A 38 -0.51 -6.44 7.89
C VAL A 38 -0.67 -4.93 8.12
N THR A 39 -1.26 -4.25 7.16
CA THR A 39 -1.66 -2.85 7.29
C THR A 39 -3.17 -2.75 7.13
N PHE A 40 -3.83 -2.18 8.12
CA PHE A 40 -5.25 -1.89 8.11
C PHE A 40 -5.46 -0.42 8.48
N ALA A 41 -6.17 0.33 7.62
CA ALA A 41 -6.38 1.75 7.84
C ALA A 41 -7.79 2.15 7.40
N GLY A 42 -8.36 3.12 8.09
CA GLY A 42 -9.64 3.71 7.68
C GLY A 42 -9.52 4.41 6.33
N GLY A 43 -10.59 4.36 5.58
CA GLY A 43 -10.65 4.91 4.23
C GLY A 43 -10.35 6.41 4.20
N LYS A 44 -9.60 6.85 3.19
CA LYS A 44 -9.38 8.28 2.93
C LYS A 44 -10.70 8.99 2.67
N ARG A 45 -10.77 10.25 3.09
CA ARG A 45 -11.93 11.10 2.78
C ARG A 45 -11.76 11.76 1.43
N TYR A 46 -12.89 12.01 0.76
CA TYR A 46 -12.89 12.62 -0.58
C TYR A 46 -14.00 13.66 -0.71
N ILE A 47 -13.89 14.48 -1.74
CA ILE A 47 -14.92 15.44 -2.14
C ILE A 47 -15.78 14.75 -3.20
N PRO A 48 -17.10 14.62 -3.01
CA PRO A 48 -17.97 14.02 -4.02
C PRO A 48 -17.96 14.80 -5.34
N ILE A 49 -18.05 14.08 -6.45
CA ILE A 49 -18.10 14.66 -7.79
C ILE A 49 -19.57 14.89 -8.16
N ASN A 50 -19.87 16.09 -8.66
CA ASN A 50 -21.16 16.41 -9.27
C ASN A 50 -21.12 15.90 -10.71
N LEU A 51 -21.79 14.77 -10.98
CA LEU A 51 -21.74 14.13 -12.29
C LEU A 51 -22.37 15.01 -13.37
N ASP A 52 -23.56 15.57 -13.12
CA ASP A 52 -24.29 16.38 -14.11
C ASP A 52 -23.50 17.64 -14.51
N ALA A 53 -22.98 18.36 -13.53
CA ALA A 53 -22.13 19.52 -13.79
C ALA A 53 -20.80 19.15 -14.46
N SER A 54 -20.26 17.97 -14.17
CA SER A 54 -19.04 17.46 -14.80
C SER A 54 -19.28 17.10 -16.26
N ILE A 55 -20.41 16.50 -16.58
CA ILE A 55 -20.82 16.22 -17.97
C ILE A 55 -20.98 17.53 -18.74
N ALA A 56 -21.69 18.51 -18.17
CA ALA A 56 -21.94 19.81 -18.81
C ALA A 56 -20.64 20.61 -19.07
N SER A 57 -19.67 20.53 -18.16
CA SER A 57 -18.41 21.28 -18.27
C SER A 57 -17.27 20.52 -18.97
N GLY A 58 -17.41 19.19 -19.15
CA GLY A 58 -16.35 18.31 -19.65
C GLY A 58 -15.20 18.07 -18.65
N ASN A 59 -15.27 18.62 -17.43
CA ASN A 59 -14.24 18.54 -16.40
C ASN A 59 -14.84 18.11 -15.05
N SER A 60 -13.99 17.62 -14.13
CA SER A 60 -14.45 17.26 -12.79
C SER A 60 -14.96 18.47 -12.02
N VAL A 61 -16.22 18.49 -11.67
CA VAL A 61 -16.86 19.47 -10.78
C VAL A 61 -17.19 18.79 -9.46
N TYR A 62 -16.92 19.44 -8.33
CA TYR A 62 -17.03 18.86 -7.00
C TYR A 62 -18.05 19.57 -6.13
N TYR A 63 -18.71 18.81 -5.22
CA TYR A 63 -19.55 19.36 -4.16
C TYR A 63 -18.67 19.81 -2.99
N TYR A 64 -18.13 21.03 -3.02
CA TYR A 64 -17.22 21.57 -2.01
C TYR A 64 -17.90 21.79 -0.65
N ASP A 65 -19.20 21.97 -0.61
CA ASP A 65 -19.99 22.02 0.61
C ASP A 65 -19.96 20.70 1.39
N GLN A 66 -19.79 19.57 0.68
CA GLN A 66 -19.68 18.24 1.24
C GLN A 66 -18.23 17.74 1.32
N ALA A 67 -17.24 18.66 1.25
CA ALA A 67 -15.84 18.30 1.23
C ALA A 67 -15.47 17.46 2.46
N TYR A 68 -14.88 16.26 2.19
CA TYR A 68 -14.38 15.31 3.18
C TYR A 68 -15.41 14.73 4.16
N ASN A 69 -16.72 14.85 3.87
CA ASN A 69 -17.75 14.18 4.64
C ASN A 69 -17.79 12.68 4.35
N ASN A 70 -17.54 12.28 3.11
CA ASN A 70 -17.56 10.89 2.66
C ASN A 70 -16.18 10.23 2.78
N LYS A 71 -16.19 8.91 3.02
CA LYS A 71 -14.99 8.06 3.07
C LYS A 71 -15.00 7.04 1.94
N LEU A 72 -13.81 6.72 1.45
CA LEU A 72 -13.57 5.51 0.65
C LEU A 72 -13.67 4.26 1.54
N LYS A 73 -13.70 3.08 0.92
CA LYS A 73 -13.58 1.81 1.66
C LYS A 73 -12.25 1.74 2.39
N ASP A 74 -12.27 1.05 3.53
CA ASP A 74 -11.08 0.85 4.35
C ASP A 74 -9.98 0.14 3.58
N TYR A 75 -8.76 0.58 3.83
CA TYR A 75 -7.54 0.05 3.26
C TYR A 75 -7.10 -1.19 4.01
N PHE A 76 -6.74 -2.23 3.27
CA PHE A 76 -6.11 -3.42 3.81
C PHE A 76 -5.00 -3.91 2.89
N ARG A 77 -3.85 -4.25 3.46
CA ARG A 77 -2.73 -4.83 2.72
C ARG A 77 -2.00 -5.85 3.56
N LEU A 78 -1.69 -6.99 2.96
CA LEU A 78 -0.82 -8.02 3.50
C LEU A 78 0.42 -8.09 2.61
N ASP A 79 1.58 -7.93 3.23
CA ASP A 79 2.89 -7.99 2.60
C ASP A 79 3.67 -9.17 3.17
N PHE A 80 4.50 -9.81 2.36
CA PHE A 80 5.32 -10.93 2.76
C PHE A 80 6.73 -10.79 2.19
N LYS A 81 7.74 -10.93 3.05
CA LYS A 81 9.15 -10.82 2.65
C LYS A 81 9.90 -12.09 3.00
N ILE A 82 10.72 -12.55 2.06
CA ILE A 82 11.70 -13.61 2.26
C ILE A 82 13.08 -12.98 2.13
N SER A 83 13.96 -13.25 3.09
CA SER A 83 15.34 -12.78 3.07
C SER A 83 16.31 -13.93 3.21
N PHE A 84 17.46 -13.81 2.55
CA PHE A 84 18.60 -14.69 2.71
C PHE A 84 19.82 -13.84 3.02
N LYS A 85 20.52 -14.18 4.11
CA LYS A 85 21.71 -13.49 4.57
C LYS A 85 22.86 -14.46 4.74
N SER A 86 24.01 -14.13 4.20
CA SER A 86 25.24 -14.90 4.32
C SER A 86 26.33 -14.03 4.92
N ASN A 87 26.72 -14.30 6.17
CA ASN A 87 27.74 -13.55 6.88
C ASN A 87 29.09 -14.19 6.61
N GLY A 88 29.96 -13.54 5.84
CA GLY A 88 31.36 -13.87 5.66
C GLY A 88 32.23 -13.21 6.75
N LYS A 89 33.53 -13.47 6.73
CA LYS A 89 34.48 -12.86 7.70
C LYS A 89 34.66 -11.35 7.54
N LYS A 90 34.52 -10.83 6.32
CA LYS A 90 34.71 -9.40 6.00
C LYS A 90 33.44 -8.76 5.38
N VAL A 91 32.62 -9.56 4.76
CA VAL A 91 31.49 -9.07 3.95
C VAL A 91 30.26 -9.91 4.27
N THR A 92 29.13 -9.25 4.42
CA THR A 92 27.81 -9.87 4.54
C THR A 92 27.01 -9.59 3.27
N HIS A 93 26.51 -10.66 2.66
CA HIS A 93 25.60 -10.59 1.52
C HIS A 93 24.17 -10.81 2.00
N GLU A 94 23.26 -9.96 1.55
CA GLU A 94 21.85 -10.08 1.86
C GLU A 94 21.03 -9.91 0.57
N VAL A 95 20.13 -10.86 0.34
CA VAL A 95 19.15 -10.80 -0.74
C VAL A 95 17.78 -10.88 -0.12
N PHE A 96 16.82 -10.08 -0.57
CA PHE A 96 15.43 -10.28 -0.20
C PHE A 96 14.47 -10.05 -1.37
N ILE A 97 13.34 -10.72 -1.28
CA ILE A 97 12.19 -10.54 -2.15
C ILE A 97 11.03 -10.15 -1.23
N ASP A 98 10.41 -9.03 -1.53
CA ASP A 98 9.24 -8.51 -0.85
C ASP A 98 8.05 -8.51 -1.81
N LEU A 99 6.98 -9.19 -1.42
CA LEU A 99 5.73 -9.26 -2.16
C LEU A 99 4.69 -8.41 -1.43
N GLN A 100 4.44 -7.22 -1.96
CA GLN A 100 3.43 -6.33 -1.42
C GLN A 100 2.04 -6.70 -1.94
N ASN A 101 1.03 -6.54 -1.09
CA ASN A 101 -0.37 -6.80 -1.40
C ASN A 101 -0.59 -8.22 -1.97
N ILE A 102 -0.08 -9.25 -1.28
CA ILE A 102 -0.13 -10.65 -1.75
C ILE A 102 -1.55 -11.17 -1.99
N LEU A 103 -2.56 -10.55 -1.36
CA LEU A 103 -3.96 -10.88 -1.57
C LEU A 103 -4.55 -10.21 -2.82
N ASN A 104 -3.77 -9.44 -3.56
CA ASN A 104 -4.21 -8.69 -4.75
C ASN A 104 -5.47 -7.84 -4.48
N ARG A 105 -5.60 -7.30 -3.27
CA ARG A 105 -6.77 -6.51 -2.90
C ARG A 105 -6.79 -5.19 -3.65
N LYS A 106 -7.90 -4.89 -4.29
CA LYS A 106 -8.14 -3.62 -4.99
C LYS A 106 -8.47 -2.51 -3.98
N ASN A 107 -7.43 -1.93 -3.38
CA ASN A 107 -7.58 -0.76 -2.51
C ASN A 107 -7.87 0.47 -3.37
N ILE A 108 -8.91 1.22 -3.01
CA ILE A 108 -9.31 2.41 -3.78
C ILE A 108 -8.25 3.49 -3.58
N PHE A 109 -7.75 4.04 -4.70
CA PHE A 109 -6.84 5.17 -4.69
C PHE A 109 -7.60 6.50 -4.70
N ARG A 110 -8.53 6.66 -5.68
CA ARG A 110 -9.38 7.85 -5.84
C ARG A 110 -10.59 7.57 -6.73
N LYS A 111 -11.56 8.48 -6.68
CA LYS A 111 -12.64 8.59 -7.66
C LYS A 111 -12.36 9.78 -8.56
N GLU A 112 -12.63 9.65 -9.85
CA GLU A 112 -12.42 10.70 -10.83
C GLU A 112 -13.50 10.63 -11.93
N TYR A 113 -13.78 11.77 -12.56
CA TYR A 113 -14.70 11.84 -13.70
C TYR A 113 -13.93 11.47 -14.98
N ASP A 114 -14.48 10.53 -15.74
CA ASP A 114 -14.00 10.18 -17.08
C ASP A 114 -14.86 10.89 -18.12
N SER A 115 -14.31 11.91 -18.78
CA SER A 115 -15.04 12.72 -19.77
C SER A 115 -15.42 11.93 -21.03
N ARG A 116 -14.69 10.87 -21.36
CA ARG A 116 -15.00 10.03 -22.54
C ARG A 116 -16.19 9.12 -22.29
N LYS A 117 -16.31 8.60 -21.06
CA LYS A 117 -17.40 7.71 -20.67
C LYS A 117 -18.56 8.46 -20.03
N GLN A 118 -18.36 9.73 -19.66
CA GLN A 118 -19.31 10.57 -18.94
C GLN A 118 -19.77 9.93 -17.61
N GLU A 119 -18.85 9.26 -16.91
CA GLU A 119 -19.13 8.55 -15.65
C GLU A 119 -18.06 8.81 -14.59
N ILE A 120 -18.38 8.51 -13.33
CA ILE A 120 -17.42 8.54 -12.23
C ILE A 120 -16.73 7.18 -12.17
N THR A 121 -15.45 7.16 -12.46
CA THR A 121 -14.59 5.97 -12.39
C THR A 121 -13.86 5.88 -11.05
N THR A 122 -13.48 4.66 -10.66
CA THR A 122 -12.70 4.38 -9.46
C THR A 122 -11.33 3.86 -9.87
N SER A 123 -10.28 4.60 -9.53
CA SER A 123 -8.91 4.15 -9.67
C SER A 123 -8.48 3.37 -8.43
N TYR A 124 -7.72 2.30 -8.64
CA TYR A 124 -7.22 1.44 -7.58
C TYR A 124 -5.71 1.58 -7.44
N GLN A 125 -5.20 1.28 -6.25
CA GLN A 125 -3.76 1.14 -6.02
C GLN A 125 -3.26 -0.15 -6.70
N PHE A 126 -1.93 -0.26 -6.81
CA PHE A 126 -1.32 -1.46 -7.39
C PHE A 126 -1.80 -2.73 -6.68
N GLY A 127 -2.00 -3.79 -7.45
CA GLY A 127 -2.24 -5.13 -6.96
C GLY A 127 -0.98 -5.73 -6.33
N ILE A 128 -0.69 -6.99 -6.65
CA ILE A 128 0.57 -7.63 -6.20
C ILE A 128 1.76 -6.88 -6.80
N PHE A 129 2.68 -6.45 -5.94
CA PHE A 129 3.86 -5.72 -6.36
C PHE A 129 5.13 -6.37 -5.78
N PRO A 130 5.88 -7.13 -6.61
CA PRO A 130 7.14 -7.73 -6.17
C PRO A 130 8.28 -6.71 -6.23
N THR A 131 9.12 -6.71 -5.21
CA THR A 131 10.41 -6.01 -5.19
C THR A 131 11.52 -6.96 -4.77
N ALA A 132 12.70 -6.76 -5.32
CA ALA A 132 13.89 -7.52 -4.95
C ALA A 132 15.04 -6.55 -4.66
N MET A 133 15.86 -6.89 -3.67
CA MET A 133 17.06 -6.12 -3.35
C MET A 133 18.21 -7.04 -3.03
N TYR A 134 19.40 -6.65 -3.48
CA TYR A 134 20.66 -7.21 -3.06
C TYR A 134 21.48 -6.14 -2.35
N ARG A 135 22.00 -6.49 -1.16
CA ARG A 135 22.80 -5.59 -0.34
C ARG A 135 24.11 -6.27 0.10
N VAL A 136 25.16 -5.51 0.06
CA VAL A 136 26.47 -5.92 0.55
C VAL A 136 26.85 -4.99 1.71
N LEU A 137 27.23 -5.58 2.85
CA LEU A 137 27.67 -4.87 4.05
C LEU A 137 29.13 -5.24 4.32
N PHE A 138 30.00 -4.23 4.44
CA PHE A 138 31.44 -4.35 4.70
C PHE A 138 31.77 -4.16 6.17
#